data_a25b79d004c755b6191b7764f25cce66
#
_entry.id   a25b79d004c755b6191b7764f25cce66
#
_cell.length_a   1.000
_cell.length_b   1.000
_cell.length_c   1.000
_cell.angle_alpha   90.00
_cell.angle_beta   90.00
_cell.angle_gamma   90.00
#
_symmetry.space_group_name_H-M   'P 1'
#
loop_
_entity.id
_entity.type
_entity.pdbx_description
1 polymer ?
#
loop_
_entity_poly.entity_id
_entity_poly.type
_entity_poly.pdbx_seq_one_letter_code
_entity_poly.pdbx_strand_id
1 'polypeptide(L)'
;MTVFAIFTSKSCLLSLGANLKIPRSLLQNSRFQCTARMARSAVDETSDSGAFLRTASTFRNFISQDPNSLFSAEPGRYHLYVSYACPWACRCLSFLKIKGLDNAISFSSVKPIWGRTKESDEHMGWVFPDSDIEVPGADPDNFNGAKSIRGLYEIASPNYVGKYTVPVLWDKKLKTIVNNESSEIIRMFNTEFNHIAENPDLDLYPLHLQATIDETNEWVYNAINNGVYKCGFAKKQEPYNEAVKQLYEALDRCEEILTKQRYICGNALTEADVRLFVTLIRFDEVYVVHFKCNKKLIREYKNLYNYTKDVFQIGGMSGTVNMEHIKQHYYGSHPSINPFGIIPLGPDVDYSSPHDRHRFSS
;
A
#
# COMPACT_ATOMS: atom_id res chain seq x y z
N MET A 1 53.76 -16.31 19.66
CA MET A 1 54.90 -15.54 19.13
C MET A 1 54.31 -14.42 18.31
N THR A 2 54.21 -13.25 18.89
CA THR A 2 55.14 -12.10 18.72
C THR A 2 54.69 -11.25 17.50
N VAL A 3 54.43 -9.92 17.47
CA VAL A 3 54.63 -8.82 18.43
C VAL A 3 53.84 -7.61 17.88
N PHE A 4 53.36 -6.78 18.77
CA PHE A 4 52.85 -5.40 18.59
C PHE A 4 53.92 -4.46 17.98
N ALA A 5 53.46 -3.45 17.22
CA ALA A 5 54.19 -2.17 17.20
C ALA A 5 53.23 -0.99 16.95
N ILE A 6 53.09 -0.18 18.01
CA ILE A 6 52.58 1.19 18.04
C ILE A 6 53.71 2.13 17.66
N PHE A 7 53.53 3.14 16.84
CA PHE A 7 54.38 4.32 16.81
C PHE A 7 53.61 5.61 16.75
N THR A 8 53.73 6.37 17.83
CA THR A 8 53.47 7.80 17.96
C THR A 8 54.77 8.57 17.72
N SER A 9 54.75 9.76 17.07
CA SER A 9 55.38 11.02 17.49
C SER A 9 55.41 12.04 16.34
N LYS A 10 54.83 13.18 16.57
CA LYS A 10 55.33 14.53 16.89
C LYS A 10 56.31 15.14 15.87
N SER A 11 55.78 16.23 15.28
CA SER A 11 56.37 17.58 15.04
C SER A 11 57.78 17.69 14.46
N CYS A 12 57.89 18.41 13.33
CA CYS A 12 58.93 19.39 13.10
C CYS A 12 58.44 20.50 12.14
N LEU A 13 58.47 21.73 12.61
CA LEU A 13 58.32 22.96 11.85
C LEU A 13 59.60 23.24 11.07
N LEU A 14 59.50 23.57 9.80
CA LEU A 14 60.50 24.44 9.14
C LEU A 14 59.80 25.27 8.06
N SER A 15 59.94 26.59 8.20
CA SER A 15 59.55 27.65 7.31
C SER A 15 60.39 27.68 6.04
N LEU A 16 59.73 27.80 4.90
CA LEU A 16 60.33 28.40 3.71
C LEU A 16 59.22 29.09 2.89
N GLY A 17 59.29 30.40 2.82
CA GLY A 17 58.42 31.22 2.03
C GLY A 17 58.65 31.07 0.54
N ALA A 18 57.57 30.89 -0.18
CA ALA A 18 57.54 31.17 -1.62
C ALA A 18 56.15 31.69 -1.96
N ASN A 19 56.07 32.95 -2.38
CA ASN A 19 54.88 33.59 -2.92
C ASN A 19 54.46 32.94 -4.24
N LEU A 20 53.49 32.12 -4.20
CA LEU A 20 52.77 31.68 -5.41
C LEU A 20 51.41 32.37 -5.46
N LYS A 21 51.31 33.33 -6.38
CA LYS A 21 50.04 33.97 -6.76
C LYS A 21 49.15 32.91 -7.44
N ILE A 22 48.17 32.42 -6.72
CA ILE A 22 47.10 31.58 -7.30
C ILE A 22 46.12 32.50 -8.09
N PRO A 23 45.81 32.21 -9.34
CA PRO A 23 44.82 32.97 -10.10
C PRO A 23 43.43 32.88 -9.47
N ARG A 24 42.73 33.98 -9.32
CA ARG A 24 41.37 34.11 -8.72
C ARG A 24 40.24 33.44 -9.56
N SER A 25 40.53 32.66 -10.58
CA SER A 25 39.54 32.07 -11.48
C SER A 25 39.17 30.60 -11.14
N LEU A 26 39.66 30.01 -10.05
CA LEU A 26 39.37 28.61 -9.65
C LEU A 26 38.64 28.48 -8.31
N LEU A 27 38.10 29.57 -7.79
CA LEU A 27 37.10 29.50 -6.71
C LEU A 27 35.69 29.45 -7.33
N GLN A 28 35.43 28.45 -8.16
CA GLN A 28 34.05 28.03 -8.41
C GLN A 28 33.53 27.38 -7.13
N ASN A 29 32.64 28.12 -6.49
CA ASN A 29 31.80 27.65 -5.38
C ASN A 29 31.19 26.31 -5.74
N SER A 30 31.79 25.21 -5.32
CA SER A 30 31.06 23.97 -5.10
C SER A 30 30.18 24.22 -3.84
N ARG A 31 29.06 24.95 -4.03
CA ARG A 31 27.92 24.79 -3.16
C ARG A 31 27.53 23.32 -3.30
N PHE A 32 28.00 22.49 -2.38
CA PHE A 32 27.28 21.26 -2.05
C PHE A 32 25.90 21.71 -1.60
N GLN A 33 24.98 21.83 -2.57
CA GLN A 33 23.57 21.77 -2.29
C GLN A 33 23.37 20.35 -1.74
N CYS A 34 23.37 20.23 -0.42
CA CYS A 34 22.68 19.17 0.26
C CYS A 34 21.19 19.40 -0.06
N THR A 35 20.77 18.97 -1.25
CA THR A 35 19.35 18.81 -1.54
C THR A 35 18.90 17.74 -0.59
N ALA A 36 18.30 18.14 0.53
CA ALA A 36 17.45 17.26 1.31
C ALA A 36 16.56 16.58 0.27
N ARG A 37 16.74 15.27 0.06
CA ARG A 37 15.89 14.49 -0.85
C ARG A 37 14.50 14.60 -0.25
N MET A 38 13.65 15.43 -0.84
CA MET A 38 12.25 15.50 -0.49
C MET A 38 11.71 14.07 -0.52
N ALA A 39 11.04 13.65 0.55
CA ALA A 39 10.35 12.38 0.59
C ALA A 39 9.38 12.34 -0.59
N ARG A 40 9.58 11.40 -1.50
CA ARG A 40 8.78 11.29 -2.71
C ARG A 40 7.40 10.73 -2.37
N SER A 41 6.37 11.34 -2.92
CA SER A 41 5.03 10.75 -2.94
C SER A 41 5.04 9.42 -3.72
N ALA A 42 4.12 8.52 -3.39
CA ALA A 42 3.96 7.26 -4.11
C ALA A 42 3.62 7.45 -5.61
N VAL A 43 3.15 8.64 -6.01
CA VAL A 43 2.80 8.99 -7.40
C VAL A 43 3.97 9.56 -8.22
N ASP A 44 5.10 9.85 -7.58
CA ASP A 44 6.29 10.43 -8.25
C ASP A 44 7.23 9.36 -8.84
N GLU A 45 6.84 8.10 -8.77
CA GLU A 45 7.63 6.96 -9.21
C GLU A 45 7.46 6.71 -10.71
N THR A 46 8.18 7.48 -11.51
CA THR A 46 8.23 7.28 -12.95
C THR A 46 9.66 7.10 -13.43
N SER A 47 9.87 6.17 -14.38
CA SER A 47 11.12 5.99 -15.09
C SER A 47 11.35 7.10 -16.14
N ASP A 48 12.57 7.18 -16.69
CA ASP A 48 12.90 8.09 -17.80
C ASP A 48 12.05 7.81 -19.06
N SER A 49 11.59 6.56 -19.23
CA SER A 49 10.64 6.19 -20.29
C SER A 49 9.22 6.71 -20.05
N GLY A 50 8.91 7.26 -18.86
CA GLY A 50 7.59 7.73 -18.46
C GLY A 50 6.67 6.63 -17.97
N ALA A 51 7.20 5.43 -17.65
CA ALA A 51 6.47 4.34 -17.06
C ALA A 51 6.46 4.43 -15.52
N PHE A 52 5.36 4.02 -14.88
CA PHE A 52 5.26 3.93 -13.43
C PHE A 52 6.12 2.77 -12.89
N LEU A 53 6.91 3.04 -11.86
CA LEU A 53 7.72 2.06 -11.13
C LEU A 53 7.37 2.09 -9.64
N ARG A 54 7.22 0.92 -9.01
CA ARG A 54 6.92 0.82 -7.58
C ARG A 54 8.16 0.39 -6.79
N THR A 55 8.56 1.19 -5.81
CA THR A 55 9.66 0.86 -4.88
C THR A 55 9.16 -0.10 -3.79
N ALA A 56 10.01 -1.03 -3.38
CA ALA A 56 9.71 -2.01 -2.32
C ALA A 56 9.52 -1.35 -0.95
N SER A 57 8.74 -2.01 -0.09
CA SER A 57 8.53 -1.66 1.31
C SER A 57 9.79 -1.91 2.15
N THR A 58 9.97 -1.14 3.23
CA THR A 58 11.25 -1.09 4.00
C THR A 58 11.18 -1.77 5.36
N PHE A 59 10.02 -1.83 6.00
CA PHE A 59 9.82 -2.52 7.28
C PHE A 59 9.26 -3.90 6.98
N ARG A 60 10.04 -4.97 7.26
CA ARG A 60 9.76 -6.34 6.83
C ARG A 60 9.96 -7.37 7.97
N ASN A 61 9.68 -6.99 9.23
CA ASN A 61 9.65 -7.92 10.34
C ASN A 61 8.35 -8.75 10.35
N PHE A 62 8.40 -9.90 11.02
CA PHE A 62 7.27 -10.82 11.10
C PHE A 62 6.83 -11.01 12.54
N ILE A 63 5.50 -11.05 12.75
CA ILE A 63 4.89 -11.53 13.97
C ILE A 63 4.95 -13.06 13.96
N SER A 64 5.13 -13.67 15.13
CA SER A 64 5.18 -15.12 15.30
C SER A 64 4.34 -15.56 16.49
N GLN A 65 3.80 -16.77 16.43
CA GLN A 65 3.14 -17.43 17.58
C GLN A 65 4.12 -17.80 18.71
N ASP A 66 5.43 -17.87 18.44
CA ASP A 66 6.43 -18.10 19.48
C ASP A 66 6.42 -16.93 20.48
N PRO A 67 6.08 -17.20 21.77
CA PRO A 67 6.04 -16.17 22.80
C PRO A 67 7.42 -15.53 23.10
N ASN A 68 8.51 -16.18 22.69
CA ASN A 68 9.86 -15.64 22.82
C ASN A 68 10.29 -14.77 21.63
N SER A 69 9.48 -14.69 20.60
CA SER A 69 9.73 -13.80 19.46
C SER A 69 9.68 -12.34 19.90
N LEU A 70 10.53 -11.51 19.30
CA LEU A 70 10.51 -10.04 19.50
C LEU A 70 9.10 -9.47 19.22
N PHE A 71 8.43 -10.00 18.20
CA PHE A 71 7.08 -9.65 17.79
C PHE A 71 6.17 -10.86 17.97
N SER A 72 5.90 -11.25 19.24
CA SER A 72 4.98 -12.33 19.55
C SER A 72 3.53 -11.95 19.29
N ALA A 73 2.69 -12.90 18.86
CA ALA A 73 1.28 -12.69 18.55
C ALA A 73 0.46 -12.55 19.85
N GLU A 74 0.49 -11.36 20.44
CA GLU A 74 -0.22 -11.00 21.67
C GLU A 74 -1.52 -10.24 21.34
N PRO A 75 -2.69 -10.60 21.94
CA PRO A 75 -3.92 -9.84 21.76
C PRO A 75 -3.77 -8.41 22.28
N GLY A 76 -4.26 -7.45 21.50
CA GLY A 76 -4.22 -6.03 21.87
C GLY A 76 -2.87 -5.32 21.72
N ARG A 77 -1.79 -6.05 21.36
CA ARG A 77 -0.45 -5.47 21.19
C ARG A 77 -0.31 -4.64 19.92
N TYR A 78 -0.92 -5.08 18.84
CA TYR A 78 -0.73 -4.47 17.52
C TYR A 78 -1.86 -3.53 17.14
N HIS A 79 -1.55 -2.61 16.22
CA HIS A 79 -2.48 -1.69 15.61
C HIS A 79 -2.20 -1.57 14.11
N LEU A 80 -3.25 -1.56 13.30
CA LEU A 80 -3.16 -1.45 11.85
C LEU A 80 -3.59 -0.06 11.39
N TYR A 81 -2.67 0.77 10.90
CA TYR A 81 -3.01 2.03 10.26
C TYR A 81 -3.28 1.81 8.77
N VAL A 82 -4.43 2.29 8.33
CA VAL A 82 -4.93 2.11 6.96
C VAL A 82 -5.40 3.42 6.35
N SER A 83 -5.67 3.39 5.06
CA SER A 83 -6.58 4.30 4.37
C SER A 83 -7.58 3.44 3.62
N TYR A 84 -8.88 3.73 3.74
CA TYR A 84 -9.90 3.06 2.92
C TYR A 84 -9.69 3.28 1.42
N ALA A 85 -9.00 4.35 1.03
CA ALA A 85 -8.68 4.60 -0.36
C ALA A 85 -7.56 3.70 -0.90
N CYS A 86 -6.60 3.31 -0.05
CA CYS A 86 -5.44 2.52 -0.46
C CYS A 86 -5.78 1.04 -0.64
N PRO A 87 -5.73 0.46 -1.85
CA PRO A 87 -6.06 -0.96 -2.06
C PRO A 87 -5.11 -1.90 -1.32
N TRP A 88 -3.84 -1.50 -1.15
CA TRP A 88 -2.85 -2.29 -0.41
C TRP A 88 -3.20 -2.40 1.08
N ALA A 89 -3.64 -1.28 1.69
CA ALA A 89 -4.09 -1.27 3.08
C ALA A 89 -5.42 -2.02 3.25
N CYS A 90 -6.34 -1.89 2.29
CA CYS A 90 -7.62 -2.61 2.32
C CYS A 90 -7.45 -4.13 2.26
N ARG A 91 -6.38 -4.69 1.65
CA ARG A 91 -6.08 -6.13 1.76
C ARG A 91 -5.93 -6.55 3.22
N CYS A 92 -5.15 -5.78 3.98
CA CYS A 92 -4.89 -6.08 5.39
C CYS A 92 -6.16 -5.92 6.23
N LEU A 93 -6.93 -4.87 5.98
CA LEU A 93 -8.21 -4.66 6.65
C LEU A 93 -9.20 -5.79 6.33
N SER A 94 -9.26 -6.26 5.07
CA SER A 94 -10.09 -7.40 4.67
C SER A 94 -9.72 -8.67 5.46
N PHE A 95 -8.42 -9.00 5.54
CA PHE A 95 -7.97 -10.16 6.33
C PHE A 95 -8.31 -10.01 7.81
N LEU A 96 -8.10 -8.82 8.38
CA LEU A 96 -8.45 -8.53 9.77
C LEU A 96 -9.94 -8.84 10.02
N LYS A 97 -10.84 -8.36 9.13
CA LYS A 97 -12.28 -8.53 9.26
C LYS A 97 -12.76 -9.96 9.03
N ILE A 98 -12.34 -10.61 7.94
CA ILE A 98 -12.82 -11.96 7.62
C ILE A 98 -12.25 -13.05 8.53
N LYS A 99 -11.06 -12.85 9.10
CA LYS A 99 -10.49 -13.71 10.14
C LYS A 99 -11.10 -13.44 11.52
N GLY A 100 -11.83 -12.32 11.70
CA GLY A 100 -12.37 -11.91 13.01
C GLY A 100 -11.26 -11.57 14.00
N LEU A 101 -10.33 -10.70 13.59
CA LEU A 101 -9.20 -10.27 14.41
C LEU A 101 -9.46 -8.94 15.14
N ASP A 102 -10.67 -8.39 15.08
CA ASP A 102 -11.02 -7.08 15.66
C ASP A 102 -10.71 -6.99 17.17
N ASN A 103 -10.85 -8.09 17.89
CA ASN A 103 -10.52 -8.16 19.32
C ASN A 103 -9.02 -8.29 19.61
N ALA A 104 -8.23 -8.68 18.61
CA ALA A 104 -6.78 -8.90 18.73
C ALA A 104 -5.96 -7.71 18.22
N ILE A 105 -6.41 -7.09 17.15
CA ILE A 105 -5.70 -6.03 16.43
C ILE A 105 -6.67 -4.88 16.15
N SER A 106 -6.45 -3.75 16.80
CA SER A 106 -7.22 -2.53 16.50
C SER A 106 -6.74 -1.88 15.19
N PHE A 107 -7.58 -1.07 14.58
CA PHE A 107 -7.18 -0.29 13.40
C PHE A 107 -7.68 1.15 13.45
N SER A 108 -7.02 2.04 12.71
CA SER A 108 -7.44 3.42 12.45
C SER A 108 -7.23 3.77 10.99
N SER A 109 -8.13 4.59 10.44
CA SER A 109 -8.01 5.10 9.08
C SER A 109 -7.59 6.57 9.07
N VAL A 110 -6.66 6.92 8.18
CA VAL A 110 -6.26 8.30 7.91
C VAL A 110 -7.32 9.05 7.09
N LYS A 111 -7.22 10.38 7.00
CA LYS A 111 -8.05 11.19 6.11
C LYS A 111 -7.90 10.73 4.66
N PRO A 112 -8.97 10.77 3.84
CA PRO A 112 -8.91 10.35 2.45
C PRO A 112 -8.03 11.25 1.59
N ILE A 113 -8.11 12.56 1.76
CA ILE A 113 -7.34 13.53 0.98
C ILE A 113 -5.98 13.74 1.65
N TRP A 114 -4.91 13.71 0.85
CA TRP A 114 -3.57 14.01 1.33
C TRP A 114 -3.48 15.43 1.86
N GLY A 115 -2.79 15.59 2.98
CA GLY A 115 -2.46 16.87 3.59
C GLY A 115 -0.96 17.06 3.74
N ARG A 116 -0.55 18.26 4.14
CA ARG A 116 0.84 18.57 4.47
C ARG A 116 1.24 17.73 5.69
N THR A 117 2.26 16.90 5.57
CA THR A 117 2.65 15.95 6.62
C THR A 117 3.57 16.56 7.68
N LYS A 118 4.16 17.71 7.39
CA LYS A 118 5.06 18.44 8.28
C LYS A 118 5.08 19.91 7.89
N GLU A 119 4.98 20.82 8.85
CA GLU A 119 4.99 22.26 8.61
C GLU A 119 6.30 22.77 7.97
N SER A 120 7.40 22.07 8.23
CA SER A 120 8.74 22.47 7.78
C SER A 120 9.04 22.17 6.30
N ASP A 121 8.17 21.43 5.60
CA ASP A 121 8.38 21.09 4.19
C ASP A 121 7.05 20.96 3.41
N GLU A 122 7.14 20.78 2.10
CA GLU A 122 6.00 20.74 1.18
C GLU A 122 5.48 19.29 0.91
N HIS A 123 5.93 18.29 1.68
CA HIS A 123 5.52 16.93 1.47
C HIS A 123 4.04 16.73 1.75
N MET A 124 3.29 16.25 0.75
CA MET A 124 1.90 15.86 0.85
C MET A 124 1.77 14.34 1.01
N GLY A 125 0.93 13.90 1.94
CA GLY A 125 0.74 12.47 2.22
C GLY A 125 -0.41 12.22 3.20
N TRP A 126 -0.46 11.02 3.74
CA TRP A 126 -1.48 10.59 4.67
C TRP A 126 -1.40 11.31 6.01
N VAL A 127 -2.47 12.01 6.37
CA VAL A 127 -2.61 12.76 7.63
C VAL A 127 -3.78 12.22 8.45
N PHE A 128 -3.67 12.31 9.76
CA PHE A 128 -4.74 11.99 10.69
C PHE A 128 -5.68 13.21 10.88
N PRO A 129 -6.96 13.00 11.18
CA PRO A 129 -7.84 14.08 11.63
C PRO A 129 -7.42 14.54 13.05
N ASP A 130 -7.83 15.74 13.42
CA ASP A 130 -7.60 16.26 14.78
C ASP A 130 -8.62 15.71 15.79
N SER A 131 -9.78 15.23 15.31
CA SER A 131 -10.81 14.60 16.12
C SER A 131 -11.61 13.58 15.31
N ASP A 132 -12.32 12.66 15.98
CA ASP A 132 -13.13 11.59 15.39
C ASP A 132 -14.33 12.13 14.56
N ILE A 133 -14.73 13.37 14.78
CA ILE A 133 -15.87 13.99 14.08
C ILE A 133 -15.46 14.85 12.88
N GLU A 134 -14.17 15.09 12.67
CA GLU A 134 -13.70 15.97 11.60
C GLU A 134 -13.98 15.39 10.21
N VAL A 135 -13.69 14.08 10.04
CA VAL A 135 -13.91 13.36 8.78
C VAL A 135 -14.52 12.00 9.11
N PRO A 136 -15.80 11.75 8.75
CA PRO A 136 -16.44 10.47 9.05
C PRO A 136 -15.64 9.27 8.49
N GLY A 137 -15.31 8.30 9.36
CA GLY A 137 -14.53 7.11 9.00
C GLY A 137 -13.02 7.29 9.00
N ALA A 138 -12.51 8.46 9.44
CA ALA A 138 -11.09 8.66 9.74
C ALA A 138 -10.92 8.90 11.24
N ASP A 139 -9.81 8.39 11.80
CA ASP A 139 -9.54 8.42 13.23
C ASP A 139 -8.21 9.14 13.52
N PRO A 140 -8.09 9.91 14.61
CA PRO A 140 -6.81 10.45 15.08
C PRO A 140 -5.89 9.30 15.54
N ASP A 141 -4.58 9.57 15.58
CA ASP A 141 -3.65 8.62 16.19
C ASP A 141 -3.66 8.75 17.72
N ASN A 142 -4.45 7.90 18.37
CA ASN A 142 -4.64 7.89 19.82
C ASN A 142 -3.47 7.22 20.59
N PHE A 143 -2.50 6.58 19.90
CA PHE A 143 -1.40 5.87 20.55
C PHE A 143 -0.10 6.67 20.64
N ASN A 144 0.21 7.45 19.60
CA ASN A 144 1.46 8.21 19.53
C ASN A 144 1.22 9.71 19.38
N GLY A 145 -0.03 10.15 19.11
CA GLY A 145 -0.36 11.54 18.85
C GLY A 145 0.24 12.08 17.55
N ALA A 146 0.59 11.19 16.62
CA ALA A 146 1.15 11.58 15.34
C ALA A 146 0.09 12.30 14.47
N LYS A 147 0.49 13.36 13.78
CA LYS A 147 -0.40 14.12 12.88
C LYS A 147 -0.44 13.54 11.48
N SER A 148 0.47 12.63 11.16
CA SER A 148 0.57 11.98 9.85
C SER A 148 1.23 10.60 9.95
N ILE A 149 1.06 9.77 8.92
CA ILE A 149 1.79 8.50 8.78
C ILE A 149 3.31 8.75 8.79
N ARG A 150 3.78 9.87 8.23
CA ARG A 150 5.19 10.27 8.32
C ARG A 150 5.69 10.33 9.76
N GLY A 151 4.88 10.87 10.68
CA GLY A 151 5.22 10.91 12.10
C GLY A 151 5.47 9.53 12.69
N LEU A 152 4.69 8.51 12.31
CA LEU A 152 4.90 7.12 12.75
C LEU A 152 6.23 6.54 12.22
N TYR A 153 6.58 6.83 10.96
CA TYR A 153 7.86 6.40 10.38
C TYR A 153 9.05 7.10 11.08
N GLU A 154 8.92 8.38 11.42
CA GLU A 154 9.95 9.14 12.13
C GLU A 154 10.10 8.67 13.59
N ILE A 155 9.02 8.21 14.25
CA ILE A 155 9.08 7.56 15.57
C ILE A 155 9.80 6.22 15.48
N ALA A 156 9.43 5.37 14.50
CA ALA A 156 10.03 4.05 14.31
C ALA A 156 11.51 4.13 13.87
N SER A 157 11.89 5.16 13.11
CA SER A 157 13.24 5.38 12.59
C SER A 157 13.49 6.88 12.38
N PRO A 158 14.16 7.57 13.34
CA PRO A 158 14.32 9.03 13.32
C PRO A 158 14.97 9.62 12.07
N ASN A 159 15.75 8.82 11.34
CA ASN A 159 16.42 9.23 10.09
C ASN A 159 15.84 8.52 8.86
N TYR A 160 14.60 8.11 8.92
CA TYR A 160 13.97 7.39 7.82
C TYR A 160 14.00 8.20 6.53
N VAL A 161 14.53 7.57 5.47
CA VAL A 161 14.56 8.12 4.11
C VAL A 161 13.80 7.15 3.21
N GLY A 162 12.62 7.55 2.78
CA GLY A 162 11.77 6.70 1.94
C GLY A 162 10.37 7.27 1.81
N LYS A 163 9.41 6.41 1.44
CA LYS A 163 8.01 6.78 1.33
C LYS A 163 7.26 6.46 2.61
N TYR A 164 6.33 7.31 2.94
CA TYR A 164 5.43 7.15 4.07
C TYR A 164 4.11 6.55 3.58
N THR A 165 4.04 5.22 3.54
CA THR A 165 2.93 4.48 2.96
C THR A 165 2.03 3.83 4.01
N VAL A 166 0.81 3.46 3.60
CA VAL A 166 -0.09 2.55 4.31
C VAL A 166 -0.24 1.27 3.47
N PRO A 167 -0.47 0.08 4.09
CA PRO A 167 -0.69 -0.16 5.51
C PRO A 167 0.57 0.03 6.36
N VAL A 168 0.36 0.27 7.66
CA VAL A 168 1.41 0.21 8.68
C VAL A 168 0.94 -0.74 9.79
N LEU A 169 1.62 -1.84 10.00
CA LEU A 169 1.42 -2.72 11.15
C LEU A 169 2.34 -2.24 12.28
N TRP A 170 1.72 -1.65 13.30
CA TRP A 170 2.40 -0.98 14.42
C TRP A 170 2.44 -1.85 15.66
N ASP A 171 3.58 -1.91 16.33
CA ASP A 171 3.72 -2.50 17.67
C ASP A 171 3.59 -1.40 18.73
N LYS A 172 2.49 -1.41 19.50
CA LYS A 172 2.24 -0.42 20.57
C LYS A 172 3.21 -0.57 21.75
N LYS A 173 3.73 -1.79 21.98
CA LYS A 173 4.66 -2.11 23.08
C LYS A 173 6.08 -1.57 22.79
N LEU A 174 6.58 -1.79 21.58
CA LEU A 174 7.91 -1.36 21.15
C LEU A 174 7.93 -0.01 20.47
N LYS A 175 6.75 0.59 20.19
CA LYS A 175 6.58 1.86 19.47
C LYS A 175 7.35 1.89 18.15
N THR A 176 7.14 0.87 17.33
CA THR A 176 7.81 0.73 16.04
C THR A 176 6.90 0.12 14.99
N ILE A 177 7.27 0.30 13.73
CA ILE A 177 6.63 -0.39 12.60
C ILE A 177 7.18 -1.81 12.54
N VAL A 178 6.28 -2.81 12.62
CA VAL A 178 6.64 -4.20 12.38
C VAL A 178 6.83 -4.44 10.89
N ASN A 179 5.80 -4.08 10.12
CA ASN A 179 5.77 -4.36 8.68
C ASN A 179 4.89 -3.33 7.95
N ASN A 180 5.26 -2.98 6.71
CA ASN A 180 4.48 -2.12 5.82
C ASN A 180 4.30 -2.72 4.41
N GLU A 181 4.50 -4.04 4.29
CA GLU A 181 4.23 -4.80 3.06
C GLU A 181 2.94 -5.59 3.19
N SER A 182 1.91 -5.19 2.44
CA SER A 182 0.57 -5.79 2.55
C SER A 182 0.53 -7.29 2.32
N SER A 183 1.33 -7.81 1.39
CA SER A 183 1.38 -9.24 1.07
C SER A 183 1.92 -10.10 2.22
N GLU A 184 2.78 -9.55 3.07
CA GLU A 184 3.29 -10.22 4.26
C GLU A 184 2.35 -10.06 5.45
N ILE A 185 1.77 -8.86 5.62
CA ILE A 185 0.81 -8.60 6.70
C ILE A 185 -0.38 -9.55 6.59
N ILE A 186 -0.95 -9.75 5.39
CA ILE A 186 -2.09 -10.66 5.22
C ILE A 186 -1.73 -12.11 5.56
N ARG A 187 -0.52 -12.56 5.26
CA ARG A 187 -0.05 -13.92 5.61
C ARG A 187 0.15 -14.07 7.12
N MET A 188 0.68 -13.06 7.80
CA MET A 188 0.72 -13.04 9.28
C MET A 188 -0.69 -13.10 9.89
N PHE A 189 -1.65 -12.34 9.34
CA PHE A 189 -3.04 -12.39 9.81
C PHE A 189 -3.73 -13.73 9.52
N ASN A 190 -3.33 -14.42 8.46
CA ASN A 190 -3.87 -15.72 8.12
C ASN A 190 -3.48 -16.82 9.12
N THR A 191 -2.28 -16.78 9.70
CA THR A 191 -1.72 -17.88 10.47
C THR A 191 -1.37 -17.53 11.92
N GLU A 192 -0.70 -16.38 12.16
CA GLU A 192 -0.05 -16.11 13.43
C GLU A 192 -1.01 -15.81 14.57
N PHE A 193 -2.26 -15.44 14.26
CA PHE A 193 -3.28 -15.08 15.24
C PHE A 193 -4.42 -16.11 15.37
N ASN A 194 -4.29 -17.32 14.80
CA ASN A 194 -5.36 -18.33 14.81
C ASN A 194 -5.81 -18.72 16.21
N HIS A 195 -4.93 -18.67 17.23
CA HIS A 195 -5.28 -18.96 18.61
C HIS A 195 -6.20 -17.91 19.27
N ILE A 196 -6.43 -16.75 18.64
CA ILE A 196 -7.29 -15.66 19.12
C ILE A 196 -8.27 -15.15 18.07
N ALA A 197 -8.21 -15.67 16.84
CA ALA A 197 -9.12 -15.31 15.75
C ALA A 197 -10.51 -15.93 15.99
N GLU A 198 -11.58 -15.23 15.58
CA GLU A 198 -12.95 -15.78 15.59
C GLU A 198 -13.12 -16.90 14.54
N ASN A 199 -12.38 -16.80 13.42
CA ASN A 199 -12.40 -17.76 12.31
C ASN A 199 -11.03 -18.45 12.14
N PRO A 200 -10.56 -19.25 13.12
CA PRO A 200 -9.21 -19.83 13.10
C PRO A 200 -9.01 -20.82 11.96
N ASP A 201 -10.06 -21.54 11.57
CA ASP A 201 -10.00 -22.57 10.52
C ASP A 201 -10.05 -22.01 9.10
N LEU A 202 -10.36 -20.72 8.96
CA LEU A 202 -10.33 -20.07 7.66
C LEU A 202 -8.88 -19.86 7.21
N ASP A 203 -8.39 -20.72 6.33
CA ASP A 203 -7.08 -20.60 5.70
C ASP A 203 -7.21 -20.08 4.26
N LEU A 204 -6.74 -18.86 4.03
CA LEU A 204 -6.79 -18.19 2.72
C LEU A 204 -5.54 -18.46 1.86
N TYR A 205 -4.59 -19.24 2.39
CA TYR A 205 -3.38 -19.65 1.68
C TYR A 205 -3.03 -21.12 1.94
N PRO A 206 -4.00 -22.05 1.70
CA PRO A 206 -3.84 -23.45 2.04
C PRO A 206 -2.75 -24.13 1.20
N LEU A 207 -2.01 -25.04 1.81
CA LEU A 207 -0.82 -25.69 1.26
C LEU A 207 -1.04 -26.25 -0.17
N HIS A 208 -2.18 -26.88 -0.41
CA HIS A 208 -2.49 -27.51 -1.70
C HIS A 208 -2.79 -26.51 -2.85
N LEU A 209 -3.03 -25.24 -2.53
CA LEU A 209 -3.28 -24.17 -3.50
C LEU A 209 -2.15 -23.14 -3.59
N GLN A 210 -1.13 -23.22 -2.75
CA GLN A 210 -0.08 -22.19 -2.67
C GLN A 210 0.55 -21.88 -4.03
N ALA A 211 0.94 -22.89 -4.80
CA ALA A 211 1.52 -22.69 -6.12
C ALA A 211 0.59 -21.95 -7.08
N THR A 212 -0.71 -22.33 -7.11
CA THR A 212 -1.73 -21.67 -7.93
C THR A 212 -1.99 -20.23 -7.48
N ILE A 213 -2.03 -20.02 -6.16
CA ILE A 213 -2.23 -18.69 -5.57
C ILE A 213 -1.05 -17.78 -5.91
N ASP A 214 0.19 -18.26 -5.74
CA ASP A 214 1.38 -17.46 -6.00
C ASP A 214 1.52 -17.11 -7.48
N GLU A 215 1.29 -18.06 -8.40
CA GLU A 215 1.23 -17.79 -9.85
C GLU A 215 0.14 -16.75 -10.17
N THR A 216 -1.06 -16.92 -9.61
CA THR A 216 -2.17 -15.99 -9.83
C THR A 216 -1.84 -14.60 -9.30
N ASN A 217 -1.27 -14.52 -8.10
CA ASN A 217 -0.86 -13.27 -7.49
C ASN A 217 0.18 -12.52 -8.33
N GLU A 218 1.10 -13.22 -8.97
CA GLU A 218 2.14 -12.61 -9.80
C GLU A 218 1.55 -11.85 -11.00
N TRP A 219 0.73 -12.53 -11.82
CA TRP A 219 0.17 -11.87 -13.01
C TRP A 219 -0.93 -10.85 -12.65
N VAL A 220 -1.76 -11.11 -11.61
CA VAL A 220 -2.74 -10.15 -11.10
C VAL A 220 -2.05 -8.89 -10.58
N TYR A 221 -0.96 -9.04 -9.82
CA TYR A 221 -0.19 -7.92 -9.32
C TYR A 221 0.37 -7.06 -10.44
N ASN A 222 1.01 -7.67 -11.43
CA ASN A 222 1.69 -6.96 -12.49
C ASN A 222 0.74 -6.31 -13.49
N ALA A 223 -0.32 -7.02 -13.91
CA ALA A 223 -1.19 -6.61 -15.00
C ALA A 223 -2.47 -5.89 -14.52
N ILE A 224 -2.98 -6.19 -13.31
CA ILE A 224 -4.21 -5.60 -12.79
C ILE A 224 -3.92 -4.63 -11.65
N ASN A 225 -3.37 -5.09 -10.51
CA ASN A 225 -3.21 -4.23 -9.34
C ASN A 225 -2.26 -3.03 -9.62
N ASN A 226 -1.09 -3.26 -10.20
CA ASN A 226 -0.22 -2.20 -10.69
C ASN A 226 -0.62 -1.71 -12.08
N GLY A 227 -1.31 -2.52 -12.87
CA GLY A 227 -1.74 -2.19 -14.22
C GLY A 227 -2.55 -0.91 -14.28
N VAL A 228 -3.54 -0.74 -13.39
CA VAL A 228 -4.34 0.48 -13.32
C VAL A 228 -3.49 1.72 -13.00
N TYR A 229 -2.47 1.60 -12.15
CA TYR A 229 -1.53 2.68 -11.84
C TYR A 229 -0.59 2.97 -13.01
N LYS A 230 -0.13 1.93 -13.71
CA LYS A 230 0.66 2.10 -14.94
C LYS A 230 -0.12 2.89 -15.99
N CYS A 231 -1.43 2.64 -16.14
CA CYS A 231 -2.31 3.42 -17.01
C CYS A 231 -2.43 4.87 -16.52
N GLY A 232 -2.76 5.06 -15.23
CA GLY A 232 -3.09 6.37 -14.66
C GLY A 232 -1.92 7.34 -14.62
N PHE A 233 -0.73 6.85 -14.29
CA PHE A 233 0.47 7.66 -14.12
C PHE A 233 1.43 7.64 -15.32
N ALA A 234 1.04 7.00 -16.43
CA ALA A 234 1.81 7.06 -17.67
C ALA A 234 1.95 8.52 -18.15
N LYS A 235 3.17 8.93 -18.42
CA LYS A 235 3.48 10.29 -18.93
C LYS A 235 3.68 10.34 -20.45
N LYS A 236 3.58 9.19 -21.14
CA LYS A 236 3.69 9.06 -22.61
C LYS A 236 2.65 8.07 -23.14
N GLN A 237 2.32 8.19 -24.42
CA GLN A 237 1.28 7.36 -25.03
C GLN A 237 1.65 5.87 -25.09
N GLU A 238 2.90 5.54 -25.45
CA GLU A 238 3.36 4.16 -25.61
C GLU A 238 3.26 3.35 -24.30
N PRO A 239 3.79 3.82 -23.13
CA PRO A 239 3.61 3.12 -21.85
C PRO A 239 2.14 2.98 -21.46
N TYR A 240 1.29 3.96 -21.76
CA TYR A 240 -0.15 3.86 -21.51
C TYR A 240 -0.79 2.75 -22.37
N ASN A 241 -0.53 2.74 -23.68
CA ASN A 241 -1.06 1.76 -24.61
C ASN A 241 -0.69 0.34 -24.20
N GLU A 242 0.57 0.11 -23.83
CA GLU A 242 1.06 -1.19 -23.36
C GLU A 242 0.38 -1.59 -22.06
N ALA A 243 0.29 -0.68 -21.09
CA ALA A 243 -0.36 -0.95 -19.80
C ALA A 243 -1.85 -1.29 -19.95
N VAL A 244 -2.59 -0.54 -20.77
CA VAL A 244 -4.02 -0.80 -21.05
C VAL A 244 -4.22 -2.15 -21.74
N LYS A 245 -3.37 -2.49 -22.70
CA LYS A 245 -3.43 -3.79 -23.39
C LYS A 245 -3.28 -4.93 -22.38
N GLN A 246 -2.20 -4.92 -21.59
CA GLN A 246 -1.93 -5.96 -20.58
C GLN A 246 -3.04 -6.04 -19.52
N LEU A 247 -3.57 -4.90 -19.09
CA LEU A 247 -4.66 -4.83 -18.12
C LEU A 247 -5.91 -5.56 -18.63
N TYR A 248 -6.33 -5.29 -19.86
CA TYR A 248 -7.55 -5.88 -20.40
C TYR A 248 -7.37 -7.35 -20.80
N GLU A 249 -6.20 -7.76 -21.28
CA GLU A 249 -5.86 -9.18 -21.46
C GLU A 249 -5.97 -9.96 -20.15
N ALA A 250 -5.52 -9.35 -19.03
CA ALA A 250 -5.63 -9.98 -17.71
C ALA A 250 -7.07 -9.99 -17.16
N LEU A 251 -7.87 -8.94 -17.40
CA LEU A 251 -9.29 -8.92 -17.03
C LEU A 251 -10.10 -9.94 -17.83
N ASP A 252 -9.84 -10.08 -19.14
CA ASP A 252 -10.45 -11.09 -19.99
C ASP A 252 -10.07 -12.52 -19.52
N ARG A 253 -8.81 -12.73 -19.08
CA ARG A 253 -8.38 -13.99 -18.43
C ARG A 253 -9.16 -14.25 -17.15
N CYS A 254 -9.37 -13.25 -16.29
CA CYS A 254 -10.21 -13.41 -15.10
C CYS A 254 -11.64 -13.81 -15.47
N GLU A 255 -12.25 -13.13 -16.45
CA GLU A 255 -13.61 -13.44 -16.92
C GLU A 255 -13.72 -14.89 -17.36
N GLU A 256 -12.75 -15.40 -18.15
CA GLU A 256 -12.72 -16.78 -18.60
C GLU A 256 -12.60 -17.79 -17.44
N ILE A 257 -11.66 -17.58 -16.51
CA ILE A 257 -11.50 -18.43 -15.33
C ILE A 257 -12.80 -18.50 -14.54
N LEU A 258 -13.45 -17.37 -14.32
CA LEU A 258 -14.67 -17.24 -13.53
C LEU A 258 -15.93 -17.78 -14.24
N THR A 259 -15.86 -18.18 -15.50
CA THR A 259 -16.93 -18.97 -16.13
C THR A 259 -17.00 -20.40 -15.60
N LYS A 260 -15.89 -20.95 -15.10
CA LYS A 260 -15.68 -22.35 -14.76
C LYS A 260 -15.67 -22.64 -13.26
N GLN A 261 -15.41 -21.63 -12.44
CA GLN A 261 -15.22 -21.77 -10.99
C GLN A 261 -15.67 -20.51 -10.23
N ARG A 262 -15.96 -20.64 -8.94
CA ARG A 262 -16.50 -19.53 -8.12
C ARG A 262 -15.51 -18.42 -7.91
N TYR A 263 -14.27 -18.76 -7.53
CA TYR A 263 -13.19 -17.83 -7.17
C TYR A 263 -12.00 -17.98 -8.12
N ILE A 264 -11.03 -17.08 -8.04
CA ILE A 264 -9.95 -17.01 -9.03
C ILE A 264 -8.99 -18.21 -8.97
N CYS A 265 -8.87 -18.88 -7.83
CA CYS A 265 -8.03 -20.06 -7.62
C CYS A 265 -8.84 -21.34 -7.37
N GLY A 266 -10.14 -21.39 -7.70
CA GLY A 266 -11.00 -22.57 -7.53
C GLY A 266 -12.36 -22.23 -6.91
N ASN A 267 -12.89 -23.12 -6.06
CA ASN A 267 -14.21 -22.93 -5.45
C ASN A 267 -14.14 -22.45 -3.97
N ALA A 268 -12.96 -22.34 -3.40
CA ALA A 268 -12.72 -21.75 -2.08
C ALA A 268 -12.13 -20.35 -2.20
N LEU A 269 -12.52 -19.45 -1.29
CA LEU A 269 -11.94 -18.11 -1.17
C LEU A 269 -10.47 -18.22 -0.80
N THR A 270 -9.61 -17.44 -1.45
CA THR A 270 -8.17 -17.39 -1.18
C THR A 270 -7.65 -15.95 -1.08
N GLU A 271 -6.39 -15.78 -0.67
CA GLU A 271 -5.76 -14.45 -0.66
C GLU A 271 -5.73 -13.80 -2.05
N ALA A 272 -5.70 -14.59 -3.13
CA ALA A 272 -5.73 -14.08 -4.49
C ALA A 272 -7.02 -13.32 -4.79
N ASP A 273 -8.15 -13.79 -4.26
CA ASP A 273 -9.44 -13.13 -4.41
C ASP A 273 -9.47 -11.78 -3.68
N VAL A 274 -8.97 -11.71 -2.47
CA VAL A 274 -8.86 -10.44 -1.72
C VAL A 274 -7.95 -9.45 -2.45
N ARG A 275 -6.82 -9.94 -2.99
CA ARG A 275 -5.85 -9.11 -3.73
C ARG A 275 -6.41 -8.58 -5.06
N LEU A 276 -7.25 -9.35 -5.73
CA LEU A 276 -7.93 -8.94 -6.94
C LEU A 276 -9.10 -7.99 -6.62
N PHE A 277 -9.94 -8.35 -5.65
CA PHE A 277 -11.13 -7.61 -5.25
C PHE A 277 -10.85 -6.13 -4.97
N VAL A 278 -9.80 -5.81 -4.20
CA VAL A 278 -9.52 -4.41 -3.83
C VAL A 278 -9.24 -3.50 -5.03
N THR A 279 -8.85 -4.06 -6.17
CA THR A 279 -8.75 -3.31 -7.43
C THR A 279 -10.09 -3.24 -8.15
N LEU A 280 -10.80 -4.36 -8.25
CA LEU A 280 -12.08 -4.43 -8.99
C LEU A 280 -13.15 -3.53 -8.39
N ILE A 281 -13.26 -3.47 -7.05
CA ILE A 281 -14.25 -2.64 -6.35
C ILE A 281 -14.06 -1.13 -6.61
N ARG A 282 -12.87 -0.71 -7.01
CA ARG A 282 -12.52 0.68 -7.35
C ARG A 282 -12.58 0.96 -8.84
N PHE A 283 -12.74 -0.06 -9.66
CA PHE A 283 -12.47 0.03 -11.09
C PHE A 283 -13.42 1.00 -11.79
N ASP A 284 -14.71 0.72 -11.74
CA ASP A 284 -15.73 1.52 -12.42
C ASP A 284 -15.90 2.89 -11.76
N GLU A 285 -15.74 2.97 -10.43
CA GLU A 285 -15.90 4.20 -9.65
C GLU A 285 -14.76 5.20 -9.84
N VAL A 286 -13.53 4.68 -10.07
CA VAL A 286 -12.34 5.52 -10.09
C VAL A 286 -11.49 5.28 -11.35
N TYR A 287 -11.02 4.06 -11.59
CA TYR A 287 -9.95 3.84 -12.56
C TYR A 287 -10.38 4.06 -14.00
N VAL A 288 -11.66 3.85 -14.29
CA VAL A 288 -12.25 4.13 -15.62
C VAL A 288 -12.07 5.60 -15.99
N VAL A 289 -12.39 6.51 -15.09
CA VAL A 289 -12.32 7.96 -15.35
C VAL A 289 -10.93 8.50 -15.03
N HIS A 290 -10.49 8.31 -13.78
CA HIS A 290 -9.29 8.94 -13.25
C HIS A 290 -8.01 8.42 -13.91
N PHE A 291 -7.91 7.12 -14.13
CA PHE A 291 -6.75 6.45 -14.71
C PHE A 291 -6.93 6.08 -16.20
N LYS A 292 -8.05 6.49 -16.82
CA LYS A 292 -8.34 6.23 -18.24
C LYS A 292 -8.40 4.73 -18.57
N CYS A 293 -8.78 3.87 -17.59
CA CYS A 293 -9.01 2.45 -17.80
C CYS A 293 -10.43 2.23 -18.37
N ASN A 294 -10.72 2.82 -19.53
CA ASN A 294 -12.10 2.99 -20.02
C ASN A 294 -12.45 2.16 -21.26
N LYS A 295 -11.64 1.13 -21.60
CA LYS A 295 -11.93 0.25 -22.75
C LYS A 295 -13.18 -0.59 -22.52
N LYS A 296 -13.41 -1.07 -21.28
CA LYS A 296 -14.56 -1.83 -20.85
C LYS A 296 -14.74 -1.71 -19.34
N LEU A 297 -15.97 -1.62 -18.87
CA LEU A 297 -16.30 -1.52 -17.45
C LEU A 297 -16.34 -2.91 -16.80
N ILE A 298 -16.09 -3.00 -15.49
CA ILE A 298 -16.23 -4.29 -14.78
C ILE A 298 -17.66 -4.78 -14.84
N ARG A 299 -18.67 -3.90 -14.76
CA ARG A 299 -20.09 -4.25 -14.86
C ARG A 299 -20.52 -4.76 -16.24
N GLU A 300 -19.68 -4.63 -17.27
CA GLU A 300 -19.89 -5.22 -18.60
C GLU A 300 -19.33 -6.65 -18.72
N TYR A 301 -18.57 -7.11 -17.72
CA TYR A 301 -18.10 -8.49 -17.60
C TYR A 301 -19.08 -9.30 -16.75
N LYS A 302 -19.73 -10.29 -17.33
CA LYS A 302 -20.79 -11.05 -16.65
C LYS A 302 -20.28 -11.77 -15.39
N ASN A 303 -19.17 -12.49 -15.50
CA ASN A 303 -18.66 -13.31 -14.40
C ASN A 303 -17.85 -12.46 -13.41
N LEU A 304 -17.01 -11.59 -13.92
CA LEU A 304 -16.14 -10.73 -13.08
C LEU A 304 -16.98 -9.76 -12.23
N TYR A 305 -18.05 -9.21 -12.77
CA TYR A 305 -18.96 -8.34 -12.00
C TYR A 305 -19.70 -9.12 -10.89
N ASN A 306 -20.28 -10.29 -11.23
CA ASN A 306 -20.93 -11.14 -10.22
C ASN A 306 -19.95 -11.64 -9.16
N TYR A 307 -18.72 -11.97 -9.55
CA TYR A 307 -17.63 -12.29 -8.63
C TYR A 307 -17.28 -11.12 -7.69
N THR A 308 -17.20 -9.92 -8.20
CA THR A 308 -16.91 -8.73 -7.36
C THR A 308 -18.02 -8.52 -6.33
N LYS A 309 -19.28 -8.75 -6.68
CA LYS A 309 -20.41 -8.73 -5.75
C LYS A 309 -20.34 -9.86 -4.73
N ASP A 310 -20.03 -11.09 -5.16
CA ASP A 310 -19.88 -12.24 -4.25
C ASP A 310 -18.83 -11.97 -3.18
N VAL A 311 -17.65 -11.50 -3.57
CA VAL A 311 -16.57 -11.17 -2.61
C VAL A 311 -16.97 -10.00 -1.71
N PHE A 312 -17.62 -8.96 -2.23
CA PHE A 312 -18.11 -7.83 -1.43
C PHE A 312 -19.11 -8.27 -0.34
N GLN A 313 -19.95 -9.28 -0.63
CA GLN A 313 -21.00 -9.79 0.25
C GLN A 313 -20.51 -10.82 1.27
N ILE A 314 -19.24 -11.23 1.22
CA ILE A 314 -18.64 -12.06 2.28
C ILE A 314 -18.66 -11.28 3.61
N GLY A 315 -19.02 -11.97 4.70
CA GLY A 315 -19.09 -11.35 6.03
C GLY A 315 -17.82 -10.58 6.39
N GLY A 316 -17.97 -9.30 6.75
CA GLY A 316 -16.88 -8.39 7.07
C GLY A 316 -16.29 -7.62 5.89
N MET A 317 -16.42 -8.10 4.63
CA MET A 317 -15.80 -7.47 3.46
C MET A 317 -16.40 -6.10 3.12
N SER A 318 -17.71 -5.93 3.14
CA SER A 318 -18.37 -4.64 2.83
C SER A 318 -17.89 -3.52 3.76
N GLY A 319 -17.64 -3.81 5.04
CA GLY A 319 -17.10 -2.86 6.01
C GLY A 319 -15.66 -2.40 5.74
N THR A 320 -14.96 -3.04 4.79
CA THR A 320 -13.61 -2.62 4.36
C THR A 320 -13.63 -1.63 3.18
N VAL A 321 -14.82 -1.33 2.65
CA VAL A 321 -15.04 -0.46 1.50
C VAL A 321 -15.75 0.82 1.94
N ASN A 322 -15.05 1.94 1.87
CA ASN A 322 -15.62 3.27 2.03
C ASN A 322 -15.48 4.00 0.68
N MET A 323 -16.54 3.96 -0.13
CA MET A 323 -16.49 4.50 -1.50
C MET A 323 -16.31 6.01 -1.52
N GLU A 324 -16.82 6.72 -0.53
CA GLU A 324 -16.61 8.16 -0.38
C GLU A 324 -15.14 8.49 -0.18
N HIS A 325 -14.46 7.81 0.77
CA HIS A 325 -13.01 7.95 0.98
C HIS A 325 -12.21 7.58 -0.28
N ILE A 326 -12.62 6.53 -0.98
CA ILE A 326 -11.97 6.10 -2.22
C ILE A 326 -12.04 7.21 -3.26
N LYS A 327 -13.23 7.74 -3.55
CA LYS A 327 -13.42 8.80 -4.54
C LYS A 327 -12.73 10.09 -4.13
N GLN A 328 -12.89 10.53 -2.87
CA GLN A 328 -12.23 11.73 -2.35
C GLN A 328 -10.71 11.66 -2.51
N HIS A 329 -10.10 10.52 -2.19
CA HIS A 329 -8.66 10.36 -2.32
C HIS A 329 -8.17 10.50 -3.76
N TYR A 330 -8.68 9.63 -4.65
CA TYR A 330 -8.15 9.58 -6.01
C TYR A 330 -8.37 10.91 -6.75
N TYR A 331 -9.52 11.51 -6.62
CA TYR A 331 -9.82 12.78 -7.30
C TYR A 331 -9.27 14.01 -6.58
N GLY A 332 -9.11 13.98 -5.27
CA GLY A 332 -8.63 15.12 -4.47
C GLY A 332 -7.12 15.15 -4.23
N SER A 333 -6.42 14.00 -4.33
CA SER A 333 -4.98 13.93 -3.96
C SER A 333 -4.01 13.86 -5.15
N HIS A 334 -4.50 13.83 -6.39
CA HIS A 334 -3.67 13.70 -7.58
C HIS A 334 -3.79 14.93 -8.52
N PRO A 335 -3.25 16.10 -8.13
CA PRO A 335 -3.43 17.34 -8.90
C PRO A 335 -2.79 17.27 -10.31
N SER A 336 -1.81 16.41 -10.53
CA SER A 336 -1.22 16.17 -11.85
C SER A 336 -2.19 15.50 -12.85
N ILE A 337 -3.24 14.81 -12.34
CA ILE A 337 -4.25 14.14 -13.17
C ILE A 337 -5.57 14.90 -13.13
N ASN A 338 -5.96 15.40 -11.95
CA ASN A 338 -7.20 16.12 -11.70
C ASN A 338 -6.92 17.45 -11.00
N PRO A 339 -6.49 18.48 -11.73
CA PRO A 339 -5.96 19.73 -11.15
C PRO A 339 -7.00 20.53 -10.35
N PHE A 340 -8.29 20.37 -10.64
CA PHE A 340 -9.36 21.10 -9.97
C PHE A 340 -10.00 20.32 -8.80
N GLY A 341 -9.57 19.09 -8.54
CA GLY A 341 -10.09 18.27 -7.43
C GLY A 341 -11.57 17.88 -7.54
N ILE A 342 -12.16 17.96 -8.76
CA ILE A 342 -13.58 17.63 -8.97
C ILE A 342 -13.79 16.13 -8.79
N ILE A 343 -14.74 15.77 -7.93
CA ILE A 343 -15.12 14.38 -7.63
C ILE A 343 -16.35 14.02 -8.46
N PRO A 344 -16.31 13.04 -9.38
CA PRO A 344 -17.46 12.57 -10.15
C PRO A 344 -18.56 12.00 -9.25
N LEU A 345 -19.83 12.27 -9.56
CA LEU A 345 -20.97 11.73 -8.81
C LEU A 345 -21.14 10.22 -9.03
N GLY A 346 -21.15 9.76 -10.28
CA GLY A 346 -21.36 8.34 -10.61
C GLY A 346 -20.05 7.53 -10.67
N PRO A 347 -20.19 6.21 -11.03
CA PRO A 347 -21.41 5.50 -11.46
C PRO A 347 -22.31 4.99 -10.34
N ASP A 348 -21.91 5.00 -9.08
CA ASP A 348 -22.71 4.59 -7.93
C ASP A 348 -23.22 3.13 -8.05
N VAL A 349 -22.27 2.20 -8.13
CA VAL A 349 -22.54 0.78 -8.37
C VAL A 349 -23.02 0.08 -7.10
N ASP A 350 -24.20 -0.56 -7.15
CA ASP A 350 -24.71 -1.39 -6.05
C ASP A 350 -24.08 -2.79 -6.06
N TYR A 351 -23.06 -2.97 -5.24
CA TYR A 351 -22.39 -4.27 -5.04
C TYR A 351 -23.15 -5.20 -4.06
N SER A 352 -24.19 -4.70 -3.37
CA SER A 352 -25.04 -5.50 -2.48
C SER A 352 -26.14 -6.26 -3.23
N SER A 353 -26.39 -5.91 -4.49
CA SER A 353 -27.39 -6.56 -5.34
C SER A 353 -27.08 -8.04 -5.56
N PRO A 354 -28.08 -8.91 -5.81
CA PRO A 354 -27.88 -10.33 -6.00
C PRO A 354 -26.84 -10.68 -7.07
N HIS A 355 -26.12 -11.77 -6.87
CA HIS A 355 -25.15 -12.34 -7.80
C HIS A 355 -25.47 -13.82 -8.14
N ASP A 356 -24.85 -14.36 -9.19
CA ASP A 356 -25.12 -15.72 -9.68
C ASP A 356 -24.06 -16.77 -9.24
N ARG A 357 -23.11 -16.41 -8.36
CA ARG A 357 -21.97 -17.27 -8.04
C ARG A 357 -22.35 -18.52 -7.24
N HIS A 358 -23.52 -18.54 -6.62
CA HIS A 358 -24.07 -19.73 -5.95
C HIS A 358 -24.21 -20.94 -6.88
N ARG A 359 -24.26 -20.75 -8.19
CA ARG A 359 -24.27 -21.83 -9.19
C ARG A 359 -23.05 -22.77 -9.11
N PHE A 360 -21.96 -22.36 -8.45
CA PHE A 360 -20.77 -23.18 -8.23
C PHE A 360 -20.74 -23.82 -6.84
N SER A 361 -21.73 -23.56 -5.99
CA SER A 361 -21.86 -24.20 -4.68
C SER A 361 -22.56 -25.53 -4.93
N SER A 362 -21.83 -26.63 -4.91
CA SER A 362 -22.36 -28.01 -4.91
C SER A 362 -22.36 -28.55 -3.48
#